data_8adbfe6922af885c488e91eec1869b33
#
_entry.id   8adbfe6922af885c488e91eec1869b33
#
_cell.length_a   1.000
_cell.length_b   1.000
_cell.length_c   1.000
_cell.angle_alpha   90.00
_cell.angle_beta   90.00
_cell.angle_gamma   90.00
#
_symmetry.space_group_name_H-M   'P 1'
#
loop_
_entity.id
_entity.type
_entity.pdbx_description
1 polymer ?
#
loop_
_entity_poly.entity_id
_entity_poly.type
_entity_poly.pdbx_seq_one_letter_code
_entity_poly.pdbx_strand_id
1 'polypeptide(L)'
;MKKYEAQLSVSQWSNSGWVFLHDVVECWELRKDEVNEWIEDVKRDSSDLFDYVTDVFREWDRLPDYDETDNEWCITIVEISDGGSEKILAQTSIWESELAKEWFNN
;
A
#
# COMPACT_ATOMS: atom_id res chain seq x y z
N MET A 1 -9.32 22.93 7.56
CA MET A 1 -9.64 22.32 6.26
C MET A 1 -9.09 20.91 6.22
N LYS A 2 -9.92 19.94 5.84
CA LYS A 2 -9.51 18.53 5.81
C LYS A 2 -8.75 18.23 4.51
N LYS A 3 -7.70 17.43 4.63
CA LYS A 3 -6.95 16.93 3.47
C LYS A 3 -7.18 15.43 3.34
N TYR A 4 -7.04 14.92 2.14
CA TYR A 4 -7.16 13.50 1.86
C TYR A 4 -5.94 13.02 1.11
N GLU A 5 -5.42 11.86 1.51
CA GLU A 5 -4.26 11.26 0.86
C GLU A 5 -4.46 9.77 0.64
N ALA A 6 -3.89 9.26 -0.44
CA ALA A 6 -3.63 7.84 -0.61
C ALA A 6 -2.17 7.60 -0.28
N GLN A 7 -1.89 6.64 0.59
CA GLN A 7 -0.52 6.32 1.03
C GLN A 7 -0.19 4.89 0.67
N LEU A 8 0.91 4.70 -0.05
CA LEU A 8 1.47 3.38 -0.31
C LEU A 8 2.55 3.13 0.73
N SER A 9 2.39 2.09 1.53
CA SER A 9 3.33 1.75 2.58
C SER A 9 3.77 0.29 2.49
N VAL A 10 4.91 0.00 3.08
CA VAL A 10 5.43 -1.36 3.20
C VAL A 10 5.81 -1.65 4.63
N SER A 11 5.41 -2.81 5.13
CA SER A 11 5.81 -3.31 6.45
C SER A 11 6.58 -4.61 6.26
N GLN A 12 7.77 -4.69 6.82
CA GLN A 12 8.57 -5.91 6.79
C GLN A 12 8.30 -6.76 8.02
N TRP A 13 7.81 -7.96 7.80
CA TRP A 13 7.46 -8.91 8.85
C TRP A 13 8.44 -10.08 8.86
N SER A 14 8.84 -10.49 10.06
CA SER A 14 9.64 -11.72 10.23
C SER A 14 8.73 -12.94 10.20
N ASN A 15 9.33 -14.13 10.06
CA ASN A 15 8.61 -15.40 10.13
C ASN A 15 7.94 -15.63 11.49
N SER A 16 8.39 -14.94 12.54
CA SER A 16 7.78 -15.01 13.87
C SER A 16 6.69 -13.97 14.11
N GLY A 17 6.33 -13.20 13.10
CA GLY A 17 5.23 -12.24 13.19
C GLY A 17 5.62 -10.86 13.73
N TRP A 18 6.90 -10.56 13.84
CA TRP A 18 7.36 -9.24 14.30
C TRP A 18 7.53 -8.29 13.12
N VAL A 19 7.07 -7.05 13.29
CA VAL A 19 7.31 -5.98 12.32
C VAL A 19 8.70 -5.41 12.56
N PHE A 20 9.57 -5.45 11.55
CA PHE A 20 10.91 -4.85 11.62
C PHE A 20 10.91 -3.42 11.12
N LEU A 21 10.11 -3.14 10.12
CA LEU A 21 10.14 -1.87 9.40
C LEU A 21 8.75 -1.54 8.90
N HIS A 22 8.40 -0.27 9.00
CA HIS A 22 7.19 0.26 8.35
C HIS A 22 7.54 1.60 7.73
N ASP A 23 7.41 1.71 6.42
CA ASP A 23 7.71 2.93 5.68
C ASP A 23 6.57 3.31 4.74
N VAL A 24 6.30 4.59 4.66
CA VAL A 24 5.45 5.15 3.61
C VAL A 24 6.35 5.43 2.41
N VAL A 25 6.07 4.76 1.30
CA VAL A 25 6.89 4.81 0.09
C VAL A 25 6.45 5.96 -0.80
N GLU A 26 5.15 6.15 -0.95
CA GLU A 26 4.57 7.20 -1.77
C GLU A 26 3.29 7.74 -1.14
N CYS A 27 3.01 9.02 -1.37
CA CYS A 27 1.77 9.67 -0.99
C CYS A 27 1.20 10.44 -2.17
N TRP A 28 -0.11 10.37 -2.34
CA TRP A 28 -0.82 11.15 -3.35
C TRP A 28 -1.89 11.99 -2.66
N GLU A 29 -1.86 13.29 -2.89
CA GLU A 29 -2.93 14.17 -2.40
C GLU A 29 -4.17 13.97 -3.26
N LEU A 30 -5.31 13.73 -2.61
CA LEU A 30 -6.59 13.48 -3.30
C LEU A 30 -7.50 14.68 -3.17
N ARG A 31 -8.22 14.99 -4.26
CA ARG A 31 -9.27 15.98 -4.20
C ARG A 31 -10.51 15.37 -3.53
N LYS A 32 -11.29 16.22 -2.85
CA LYS A 32 -12.46 15.78 -2.14
C LYS A 32 -13.46 15.02 -3.04
N ASP A 33 -13.58 15.42 -4.30
CA ASP A 33 -14.48 14.79 -5.26
C ASP A 33 -14.03 13.42 -5.74
N GLU A 34 -12.74 13.08 -5.61
CA GLU A 34 -12.21 11.78 -6.04
C GLU A 34 -12.02 10.78 -4.89
N VAL A 35 -12.16 11.22 -3.63
CA VAL A 35 -11.92 10.37 -2.46
C VAL A 35 -12.84 9.14 -2.44
N ASN A 36 -14.13 9.34 -2.73
CA ASN A 36 -15.09 8.23 -2.72
C ASN A 36 -14.76 7.18 -3.78
N GLU A 37 -14.30 7.60 -4.94
CA GLU A 37 -13.88 6.70 -6.01
C GLU A 37 -12.67 5.86 -5.57
N TRP A 38 -11.69 6.50 -4.94
CA TRP A 38 -10.54 5.79 -4.39
C TRP A 38 -10.93 4.79 -3.30
N ILE A 39 -11.85 5.19 -2.42
CA ILE A 39 -12.34 4.31 -1.34
C ILE A 39 -13.02 3.08 -1.92
N GLU A 40 -13.86 3.25 -2.93
CA GLU A 40 -14.55 2.14 -3.59
C GLU A 40 -13.57 1.20 -4.27
N ASP A 41 -12.58 1.73 -4.97
CA ASP A 41 -11.57 0.94 -5.65
C ASP A 41 -10.73 0.12 -4.66
N VAL A 42 -10.34 0.75 -3.55
CA VAL A 42 -9.57 0.07 -2.50
C VAL A 42 -10.38 -1.06 -1.85
N LYS A 43 -11.68 -0.86 -1.63
CA LYS A 43 -12.54 -1.89 -1.02
C LYS A 43 -12.88 -3.03 -1.94
N ARG A 44 -12.91 -2.78 -3.25
CA ARG A 44 -13.39 -3.75 -4.24
C ARG A 44 -12.35 -4.79 -4.58
N ASP A 45 -11.10 -4.36 -4.78
CA ASP A 45 -10.10 -5.21 -5.41
C ASP A 45 -8.69 -4.73 -5.06
N SER A 46 -7.79 -5.67 -4.85
CA SER A 46 -6.37 -5.39 -4.64
C SER A 46 -5.57 -5.29 -5.94
N SER A 47 -6.20 -5.41 -7.10
CA SER A 47 -5.51 -5.38 -8.39
C SER A 47 -4.79 -4.07 -8.64
N ASP A 48 -5.38 -2.93 -8.24
CA ASP A 48 -4.75 -1.63 -8.35
C ASP A 48 -3.51 -1.54 -7.47
N LEU A 49 -3.58 -2.09 -6.26
CA LEU A 49 -2.42 -2.17 -5.37
C LEU A 49 -1.30 -3.00 -5.99
N PHE A 50 -1.65 -4.12 -6.61
CA PHE A 50 -0.70 -4.96 -7.34
C PHE A 50 0.06 -4.14 -8.40
N ASP A 51 -0.66 -3.35 -9.18
CA ASP A 51 -0.06 -2.52 -10.23
C ASP A 51 0.86 -1.45 -9.65
N TYR A 52 0.45 -0.78 -8.57
CA TYR A 52 1.29 0.23 -7.91
C TYR A 52 2.59 -0.37 -7.37
N VAL A 53 2.51 -1.52 -6.71
CA VAL A 53 3.68 -2.20 -6.16
C VAL A 53 4.61 -2.68 -7.29
N THR A 54 4.03 -3.19 -8.37
CA THR A 54 4.80 -3.61 -9.55
C THR A 54 5.59 -2.45 -10.13
N ASP A 55 4.98 -1.26 -10.23
CA ASP A 55 5.65 -0.05 -10.71
C ASP A 55 6.81 0.36 -9.80
N VAL A 56 6.64 0.26 -8.48
CA VAL A 56 7.71 0.55 -7.52
C VAL A 56 8.88 -0.42 -7.72
N PHE A 57 8.61 -1.69 -7.91
CA PHE A 57 9.66 -2.69 -8.13
C PHE A 57 10.42 -2.43 -9.43
N ARG A 58 9.74 -2.02 -10.49
CA ARG A 58 10.39 -1.65 -11.75
C ARG A 58 11.26 -0.41 -11.58
N GLU A 59 10.77 0.59 -10.87
CA GLU A 59 11.51 1.82 -10.60
C GLU A 59 12.77 1.54 -9.78
N TRP A 60 12.69 0.62 -8.82
CA TRP A 60 13.81 0.24 -7.96
C TRP A 60 14.70 -0.83 -8.56
N ASP A 61 14.36 -1.36 -9.73
CA ASP A 61 15.06 -2.49 -10.37
C ASP A 61 15.19 -3.67 -9.40
N ARG A 62 14.08 -4.06 -8.79
CA ARG A 62 14.01 -5.07 -7.73
C ARG A 62 12.99 -6.15 -8.08
N LEU A 63 13.29 -7.38 -7.66
CA LEU A 63 12.35 -8.50 -7.76
C LEU A 63 11.70 -8.77 -6.39
N PRO A 64 10.48 -9.34 -6.37
CA PRO A 64 9.88 -9.76 -5.10
C PRO A 64 10.75 -10.75 -4.34
N ASP A 65 10.92 -10.52 -3.05
CA ASP A 65 11.73 -11.36 -2.17
C ASP A 65 10.95 -11.64 -0.88
N TYR A 66 10.89 -12.92 -0.48
CA TYR A 66 10.09 -13.34 0.67
C TYR A 66 10.70 -14.54 1.43
N ASP A 67 12.01 -14.69 1.39
CA ASP A 67 12.69 -15.87 1.92
C ASP A 67 12.58 -15.97 3.45
N GLU A 68 13.28 -15.12 4.19
CA GLU A 68 13.24 -15.12 5.66
C GLU A 68 12.21 -14.16 6.24
N THR A 69 11.81 -13.18 5.44
CA THR A 69 10.83 -12.17 5.82
C THR A 69 9.82 -12.03 4.69
N ASP A 70 8.65 -11.51 5.02
CA ASP A 70 7.65 -11.16 4.02
C ASP A 70 7.28 -9.70 4.19
N ASN A 71 7.07 -9.01 3.09
CA ASN A 71 6.67 -7.62 3.08
C ASN A 71 5.18 -7.51 2.79
N GLU A 72 4.48 -6.78 3.65
CA GLU A 72 3.08 -6.43 3.43
C GLU A 72 3.01 -5.04 2.83
N TRP A 73 2.49 -4.96 1.62
CA TRP A 73 2.29 -3.70 0.92
C TRP A 73 0.83 -3.26 1.10
N CYS A 74 0.65 -2.03 1.54
CA CYS A 74 -0.68 -1.49 1.83
C CYS A 74 -0.93 -0.21 1.06
N ILE A 75 -2.17 -0.02 0.62
CA ILE A 75 -2.65 1.29 0.21
C ILE A 75 -3.71 1.73 1.21
N THR A 76 -3.57 2.93 1.75
CA THR A 76 -4.42 3.46 2.81
C THR A 76 -4.95 4.81 2.38
N ILE A 77 -6.26 5.00 2.45
CA ILE A 77 -6.89 6.29 2.21
C ILE A 77 -7.14 6.94 3.56
N VAL A 78 -6.56 8.11 3.77
CA VAL A 78 -6.66 8.81 5.05
C VAL A 78 -7.27 10.20 4.89
N GLU A 79 -7.99 10.61 5.93
CA GLU A 79 -8.47 11.98 6.12
C GLU A 79 -7.58 12.63 7.16
N ILE A 80 -6.97 13.76 6.82
CA ILE A 80 -6.07 14.50 7.71
C ILE A 80 -6.77 15.78 8.16
N SER A 81 -6.97 15.94 9.46
CA SER A 81 -7.57 17.14 10.04
C SER A 81 -6.53 18.27 10.18
N ASP A 82 -7.00 19.47 10.48
CA ASP A 82 -6.15 20.65 10.66
C ASP A 82 -5.09 20.47 11.76
N GLY A 83 -5.39 19.64 12.76
CA GLY A 83 -4.44 19.31 13.83
C GLY A 83 -3.42 18.22 13.47
N GLY A 84 -3.45 17.71 12.24
CA GLY A 84 -2.55 16.64 11.81
C GLY A 84 -3.02 15.24 12.18
N SER A 85 -4.19 15.08 12.79
CA SER A 85 -4.76 13.77 13.10
C SER A 85 -5.21 13.06 11.85
N GLU A 86 -4.85 11.79 11.72
CA GLU A 86 -5.21 10.96 10.57
C GLU A 86 -6.31 9.97 10.93
N LYS A 87 -7.28 9.84 10.04
CA LYS A 87 -8.35 8.85 10.14
C LYS A 87 -8.31 7.97 8.91
N ILE A 88 -8.21 6.66 9.10
CA ILE A 88 -8.22 5.70 8.01
C ILE A 88 -9.65 5.52 7.50
N LEU A 89 -9.87 5.82 6.22
CA LEU A 89 -11.18 5.67 5.57
C LEU A 89 -11.30 4.32 4.87
N ALA A 90 -10.21 3.82 4.29
CA ALA A 90 -10.16 2.53 3.63
C ALA A 90 -8.72 2.04 3.57
N GLN A 91 -8.52 0.72 3.54
CA GLN A 91 -7.20 0.12 3.46
C GLN A 91 -7.30 -1.25 2.81
N THR A 92 -6.33 -1.56 1.97
CA THR A 92 -6.14 -2.91 1.44
C THR A 92 -4.66 -3.25 1.43
N SER A 93 -4.33 -4.53 1.43
CA SER A 93 -2.95 -4.97 1.45
C SER A 93 -2.73 -6.19 0.56
N ILE A 94 -1.48 -6.38 0.17
CA ILE A 94 -1.02 -7.58 -0.53
C ILE A 94 0.35 -7.96 0.02
N TRP A 95 0.56 -9.27 0.20
CA TRP A 95 1.86 -9.78 0.62
C TRP A 95 2.79 -9.93 -0.57
N GLU A 96 4.07 -9.61 -0.38
CA GLU A 96 5.07 -9.74 -1.44
C GLU A 96 5.21 -11.19 -1.92
N SER A 97 4.98 -12.16 -1.04
CA SER A 97 4.94 -13.58 -1.43
C SER A 97 3.82 -13.89 -2.41
N GLU A 98 2.65 -13.26 -2.26
CA GLU A 98 1.54 -13.40 -3.20
C GLU A 98 1.85 -12.69 -4.52
N LEU A 99 2.45 -11.51 -4.44
CA LEU A 99 2.91 -10.76 -5.60
C LEU A 99 3.90 -11.59 -6.42
N ALA A 100 4.82 -12.28 -5.76
CA ALA A 100 5.82 -13.11 -6.41
C ALA A 100 5.20 -14.26 -7.21
N LYS A 101 4.13 -14.86 -6.72
CA LYS A 101 3.42 -15.93 -7.43
C LYS A 101 2.92 -15.46 -8.78
N GLU A 102 2.32 -14.27 -8.83
CA GLU A 102 1.85 -13.69 -10.09
C GLU A 102 2.99 -13.19 -10.95
N TRP A 103 4.02 -12.62 -10.33
CA TRP A 103 5.19 -12.09 -11.03
C TRP A 103 5.94 -13.17 -11.82
N PHE A 104 6.15 -14.34 -11.20
CA PHE A 104 6.94 -15.42 -11.78
C PHE A 104 6.11 -16.41 -12.60
N ASN A 105 4.79 -16.38 -12.51
CA ASN A 105 3.91 -17.28 -13.25
C ASN A 105 3.39 -16.70 -14.57
N ASN A 106 3.74 -15.49 -14.88
CA ASN A 106 3.34 -14.84 -16.14
C ASN A 106 4.43 -14.90 -17.18
#